data_e0684e4a86de1cd30c6701d21817ddb8
#
_entry.id   e0684e4a86de1cd30c6701d21817ddb8
#
_cell.length_a   1.000
_cell.length_b   1.000
_cell.length_c   1.000
_cell.angle_alpha   90.00
_cell.angle_beta   90.00
_cell.angle_gamma   90.00
#
_symmetry.space_group_name_H-M   'P 1'
#
loop_
_entity.id
_entity.type
_entity.pdbx_description
1 polymer ?
#
loop_
_entity_poly.entity_id
_entity_poly.type
_entity_poly.pdbx_seq_one_letter_code
_entity_poly.pdbx_strand_id
1 'polypeptide(L)'
;MVNKHRVPKIIIFTAPLLMILVIFLSILYGAKSFDPMTVWNSIFHYHADNKDHAIIQSSRIPRALGALLIGAYLAISGALMQGMTRNYLASPSIMGVTDGSVFVITLCMVFIPSLSSYQMILASMIGSALGAIIVFGFGSLVRNGLSPIRLAIIGTVIGTFLSSLSAAIASYFQVSQNVSFWYNARLHQIDPSMLKLAIPCGIVGIILALYVSKSITILSLGEEISITLGQRTQYIKVMSMLAVIFLTGTAVALVGKIGFVGLIIPHMTRFLVGIDYRWVIPCAGIIGGLFLAVCDILSRFINYPFETPIGVLTAIIGVPFFLYLIRTKGGKNVV
;
A
#
# COMPACT_ATOMS: atom_id res chain seq x y z
N MET A 1 32.04 7.30 1.40
CA MET A 1 30.79 7.31 2.22
C MET A 1 29.85 8.32 1.62
N VAL A 2 28.74 7.90 1.02
CA VAL A 2 27.72 8.80 0.51
C VAL A 2 27.14 9.60 1.69
N ASN A 3 27.16 10.92 1.62
CA ASN A 3 26.69 11.81 2.67
C ASN A 3 25.18 11.57 2.85
N LYS A 4 24.79 10.80 3.87
CA LYS A 4 23.40 10.36 4.13
C LYS A 4 22.37 11.49 4.18
N HIS A 5 22.80 12.73 4.37
CA HIS A 5 21.95 13.91 4.34
C HIS A 5 21.60 14.40 2.91
N ARG A 6 22.36 13.99 1.89
CA ARG A 6 22.10 14.40 0.48
C ARG A 6 21.16 13.43 -0.25
N VAL A 7 21.19 12.14 0.13
CA VAL A 7 20.39 11.10 -0.54
C VAL A 7 18.87 11.39 -0.54
N PRO A 8 18.24 11.76 0.60
CA PRO A 8 16.82 12.07 0.59
C PRO A 8 16.46 13.21 -0.35
N LYS A 9 17.29 14.26 -0.39
CA LYS A 9 17.08 15.40 -1.29
C LYS A 9 17.17 14.98 -2.75
N ILE A 10 18.15 14.14 -3.09
CA ILE A 10 18.30 13.61 -4.46
C ILE A 10 17.04 12.83 -4.86
N ILE A 11 16.55 11.91 -4.01
CA ILE A 11 15.36 11.13 -4.27
C ILE A 11 14.16 12.05 -4.52
N ILE A 12 13.95 13.05 -3.67
CA ILE A 12 12.82 13.98 -3.80
C ILE A 12 12.93 14.84 -5.06
N PHE A 13 14.12 15.33 -5.39
CA PHE A 13 14.33 16.15 -6.59
C PHE A 13 14.23 15.38 -7.90
N THR A 14 14.67 14.11 -7.91
CA THR A 14 14.58 13.27 -9.11
C THR A 14 13.20 12.61 -9.26
N ALA A 15 12.41 12.55 -8.20
CA ALA A 15 11.10 11.88 -8.18
C ALA A 15 10.14 12.37 -9.27
N PRO A 16 9.92 13.68 -9.50
CA PRO A 16 8.96 14.13 -10.51
C PRO A 16 9.35 13.65 -11.92
N LEU A 17 10.64 13.72 -12.26
CA LEU A 17 11.13 13.27 -13.56
C LEU A 17 10.94 11.76 -13.74
N LEU A 18 11.29 10.97 -12.73
CA LEU A 18 11.14 9.52 -12.77
C LEU A 18 9.66 9.11 -12.81
N MET A 19 8.79 9.78 -12.06
CA MET A 19 7.35 9.52 -12.08
C MET A 19 6.74 9.83 -13.44
N ILE A 20 7.08 10.96 -14.06
CA ILE A 20 6.63 11.33 -15.40
C ILE A 20 7.11 10.29 -16.42
N LEU A 21 8.39 9.88 -16.34
CA LEU A 21 8.95 8.86 -17.22
C LEU A 21 8.20 7.52 -17.09
N VAL A 22 7.95 7.06 -15.87
CA VAL A 22 7.26 5.78 -15.62
C VAL A 22 5.80 5.85 -16.04
N ILE A 23 5.10 6.98 -15.80
CA ILE A 23 3.74 7.21 -16.32
C ILE A 23 3.75 7.11 -17.85
N PHE A 24 4.66 7.81 -18.51
CA PHE A 24 4.76 7.82 -19.97
C PHE A 24 5.01 6.41 -20.52
N LEU A 25 5.95 5.68 -19.94
CA LEU A 25 6.23 4.28 -20.32
C LEU A 25 5.01 3.37 -20.06
N SER A 26 4.30 3.56 -18.94
CA SER A 26 3.10 2.79 -18.62
C SER A 26 1.94 3.05 -19.60
N ILE A 27 1.86 4.24 -20.18
CA ILE A 27 0.86 4.57 -21.20
C ILE A 27 1.25 3.97 -22.55
N LEU A 28 2.53 4.11 -22.95
CA LEU A 28 3.03 3.64 -24.25
C LEU A 28 2.93 2.11 -24.36
N TYR A 29 3.35 1.37 -23.33
CA TYR A 29 3.51 -0.08 -23.37
C TYR A 29 2.36 -0.82 -22.68
N GLY A 30 1.88 -1.91 -23.31
CA GLY A 30 0.86 -2.79 -22.79
C GLY A 30 0.38 -3.80 -23.82
N ALA A 31 -0.81 -4.38 -23.64
CA ALA A 31 -1.41 -5.31 -24.61
C ALA A 31 -1.55 -4.67 -26.01
N LYS A 32 -1.78 -3.37 -26.09
CA LYS A 32 -1.64 -2.54 -27.29
C LYS A 32 -0.59 -1.48 -26.97
N SER A 33 0.43 -1.35 -27.81
CA SER A 33 1.40 -0.24 -27.76
C SER A 33 0.85 0.97 -28.52
N PHE A 34 1.11 2.15 -27.98
CA PHE A 34 0.74 3.42 -28.61
C PHE A 34 1.97 4.16 -29.07
N ASP A 35 1.82 4.93 -30.14
CA ASP A 35 2.86 5.84 -30.61
C ASP A 35 2.96 7.06 -29.66
N PRO A 36 4.18 7.59 -29.38
CA PRO A 36 4.37 8.76 -28.53
C PRO A 36 3.54 9.97 -28.95
N MET A 37 3.35 10.17 -30.25
CA MET A 37 2.55 11.28 -30.78
C MET A 37 1.06 11.10 -30.47
N THR A 38 0.55 9.86 -30.52
CA THR A 38 -0.84 9.53 -30.15
C THR A 38 -1.06 9.81 -28.66
N VAL A 39 -0.09 9.47 -27.80
CA VAL A 39 -0.17 9.76 -26.35
C VAL A 39 -0.20 11.27 -26.13
N TRP A 40 0.69 12.02 -26.78
CA TRP A 40 0.73 13.47 -26.70
C TRP A 40 -0.61 14.10 -27.13
N ASN A 41 -1.12 13.69 -28.30
CA ASN A 41 -2.38 14.19 -28.82
C ASN A 41 -3.58 13.82 -27.92
N SER A 42 -3.57 12.65 -27.30
CA SER A 42 -4.65 12.25 -26.36
C SER A 42 -4.72 13.14 -25.12
N ILE A 43 -3.59 13.73 -24.69
CA ILE A 43 -3.51 14.59 -23.50
C ILE A 43 -3.85 16.04 -23.86
N PHE A 44 -3.27 16.58 -24.95
CA PHE A 44 -3.35 18.00 -25.30
C PHE A 44 -4.37 18.33 -26.40
N HIS A 45 -4.70 17.35 -27.25
CA HIS A 45 -5.64 17.50 -28.39
C HIS A 45 -6.59 16.31 -28.43
N TYR A 46 -7.39 16.16 -27.36
CA TYR A 46 -8.31 15.03 -27.23
C TYR A 46 -9.42 15.10 -28.29
N HIS A 47 -9.60 13.99 -29.04
CA HIS A 47 -10.70 13.79 -29.96
C HIS A 47 -11.56 12.62 -29.50
N ALA A 48 -12.85 12.86 -29.22
CA ALA A 48 -13.77 11.86 -28.66
C ALA A 48 -14.00 10.68 -29.63
N ASP A 49 -13.94 10.93 -30.94
CA ASP A 49 -14.12 9.92 -31.98
C ASP A 49 -12.92 8.99 -32.15
N ASN A 50 -11.77 9.35 -31.56
CA ASN A 50 -10.57 8.53 -31.63
C ASN A 50 -10.54 7.52 -30.49
N LYS A 51 -10.72 6.23 -30.84
CA LYS A 51 -10.74 5.11 -29.87
C LYS A 51 -9.44 5.02 -29.04
N ASP A 52 -8.30 5.37 -29.64
CA ASP A 52 -7.02 5.30 -28.94
C ASP A 52 -6.89 6.40 -27.88
N HIS A 53 -7.39 7.60 -28.16
CA HIS A 53 -7.51 8.67 -27.17
C HIS A 53 -8.42 8.28 -26.01
N ALA A 54 -9.55 7.66 -26.31
CA ALA A 54 -10.49 7.20 -25.28
C ALA A 54 -9.85 6.13 -24.38
N ILE A 55 -9.14 5.14 -24.92
CA ILE A 55 -8.44 4.11 -24.15
C ILE A 55 -7.35 4.72 -23.27
N ILE A 56 -6.58 5.68 -23.80
CA ILE A 56 -5.51 6.33 -23.02
C ILE A 56 -6.12 7.09 -21.82
N GLN A 57 -7.16 7.87 -22.03
CA GLN A 57 -7.77 8.71 -20.99
C GLN A 57 -8.57 7.90 -19.96
N SER A 58 -9.33 6.89 -20.40
CA SER A 58 -10.22 6.13 -19.51
C SER A 58 -9.57 4.95 -18.82
N SER A 59 -8.45 4.41 -19.35
CA SER A 59 -7.83 3.20 -18.81
C SER A 59 -6.35 3.39 -18.50
N ARG A 60 -5.51 3.86 -19.45
CA ARG A 60 -4.07 3.88 -19.29
C ARG A 60 -3.59 4.89 -18.25
N ILE A 61 -4.08 6.12 -18.33
CA ILE A 61 -3.72 7.19 -17.37
C ILE A 61 -4.19 6.83 -15.94
N PRO A 62 -5.46 6.44 -15.71
CA PRO A 62 -5.91 6.03 -14.39
C PRO A 62 -5.12 4.87 -13.81
N ARG A 63 -4.78 3.88 -14.63
CA ARG A 63 -3.97 2.73 -14.22
C ARG A 63 -2.57 3.14 -13.78
N ALA A 64 -1.88 3.98 -14.56
CA ALA A 64 -0.53 4.46 -14.24
C ALA A 64 -0.51 5.30 -12.96
N LEU A 65 -1.47 6.22 -12.81
CA LEU A 65 -1.63 7.02 -11.60
C LEU A 65 -1.99 6.15 -10.39
N GLY A 66 -2.91 5.20 -10.57
CA GLY A 66 -3.30 4.25 -9.54
C GLY A 66 -2.13 3.42 -9.04
N ALA A 67 -1.29 2.90 -9.93
CA ALA A 67 -0.09 2.16 -9.54
C ALA A 67 0.86 2.99 -8.67
N LEU A 68 1.13 4.24 -9.06
CA LEU A 68 1.96 5.16 -8.26
C LEU A 68 1.36 5.45 -6.89
N LEU A 69 0.06 5.76 -6.84
CA LEU A 69 -0.64 6.09 -5.59
C LEU A 69 -0.67 4.90 -4.63
N ILE A 70 -1.08 3.73 -5.12
CA ILE A 70 -1.17 2.51 -4.31
C ILE A 70 0.19 2.10 -3.77
N GLY A 71 1.22 2.12 -4.62
CA GLY A 71 2.59 1.82 -4.20
C GLY A 71 3.08 2.78 -3.11
N ALA A 72 2.81 4.09 -3.26
CA ALA A 72 3.12 5.11 -2.26
C ALA A 72 2.36 4.87 -0.95
N TYR A 73 1.05 4.62 -1.02
CA TYR A 73 0.20 4.40 0.16
C TYR A 73 0.63 3.18 0.96
N LEU A 74 0.88 2.06 0.29
CA LEU A 74 1.32 0.83 0.95
C LEU A 74 2.71 0.97 1.56
N ALA A 75 3.64 1.65 0.88
CA ALA A 75 4.98 1.87 1.39
C ALA A 75 5.00 2.81 2.61
N ILE A 76 4.25 3.92 2.58
CA ILE A 76 4.11 4.83 3.73
C ILE A 76 3.45 4.11 4.91
N SER A 77 2.37 3.38 4.67
CA SER A 77 1.70 2.58 5.69
C SER A 77 2.64 1.57 6.33
N GLY A 78 3.42 0.87 5.51
CA GLY A 78 4.44 -0.05 5.99
C GLY A 78 5.52 0.63 6.83
N ALA A 79 5.98 1.82 6.42
CA ALA A 79 6.95 2.59 7.20
C ALA A 79 6.41 2.96 8.59
N LEU A 80 5.18 3.46 8.66
CA LEU A 80 4.52 3.77 9.93
C LEU A 80 4.38 2.55 10.82
N MET A 81 3.91 1.43 10.25
CA MET A 81 3.75 0.16 11.00
C MET A 81 5.07 -0.31 11.58
N GLN A 82 6.14 -0.32 10.77
CA GLN A 82 7.47 -0.73 11.22
C GLN A 82 8.06 0.20 12.29
N GLY A 83 7.83 1.51 12.18
CA GLY A 83 8.27 2.49 13.18
C GLY A 83 7.52 2.37 14.50
N MET A 84 6.20 2.25 14.42
CA MET A 84 5.31 2.16 15.59
C MET A 84 5.51 0.87 16.37
N THR A 85 5.70 -0.25 15.66
CA THR A 85 5.86 -1.57 16.28
C THR A 85 7.32 -1.93 16.57
N ARG A 86 8.28 -1.11 16.13
CA ARG A 86 9.72 -1.41 16.20
C ARG A 86 10.07 -2.77 15.60
N ASN A 87 9.29 -3.20 14.63
CA ASN A 87 9.46 -4.47 13.94
C ASN A 87 9.56 -4.23 12.44
N TYR A 88 10.71 -4.52 11.87
CA TYR A 88 10.98 -4.35 10.43
C TYR A 88 10.13 -5.29 9.55
N LEU A 89 9.50 -6.30 10.13
CA LEU A 89 8.63 -7.25 9.46
C LEU A 89 7.15 -6.86 9.54
N ALA A 90 6.83 -5.79 10.26
CA ALA A 90 5.45 -5.33 10.37
C ALA A 90 4.96 -4.75 9.03
N SER A 91 3.75 -5.13 8.67
CA SER A 91 3.03 -4.60 7.52
C SER A 91 1.55 -4.39 7.89
N PRO A 92 0.80 -3.55 7.19
CA PRO A 92 -0.63 -3.38 7.42
C PRO A 92 -1.43 -4.69 7.36
N SER A 93 -0.99 -5.64 6.51
CA SER A 93 -1.63 -6.95 6.39
C SER A 93 -1.53 -7.77 7.68
N ILE A 94 -0.37 -7.74 8.36
CA ILE A 94 -0.16 -8.48 9.62
C ILE A 94 -0.99 -7.90 10.77
N MET A 95 -1.44 -6.65 10.66
CA MET A 95 -2.25 -5.98 11.68
C MET A 95 -3.75 -6.04 11.42
N GLY A 96 -4.21 -6.96 10.58
CA GLY A 96 -5.63 -7.17 10.30
C GLY A 96 -6.31 -6.08 9.48
N VAL A 97 -5.59 -5.01 9.12
CA VAL A 97 -6.14 -3.86 8.37
C VAL A 97 -6.63 -4.30 7.00
N THR A 98 -5.82 -5.06 6.27
CA THR A 98 -6.17 -5.57 4.95
C THR A 98 -7.28 -6.62 5.02
N ASP A 99 -7.18 -7.55 5.97
CA ASP A 99 -8.16 -8.65 6.09
C ASP A 99 -9.52 -8.14 6.59
N GLY A 100 -9.52 -7.12 7.44
CA GLY A 100 -10.75 -6.43 7.85
C GLY A 100 -11.43 -5.70 6.68
N SER A 101 -10.66 -5.03 5.84
CA SER A 101 -11.18 -4.41 4.61
C SER A 101 -11.88 -5.44 3.73
N VAL A 102 -11.20 -6.53 3.49
CA VAL A 102 -11.68 -7.61 2.68
C VAL A 102 -12.96 -8.23 3.25
N PHE A 103 -13.00 -8.48 4.53
CA PHE A 103 -14.18 -9.02 5.20
C PHE A 103 -15.42 -8.13 4.97
N VAL A 104 -15.28 -6.82 5.21
CA VAL A 104 -16.41 -5.89 5.01
C VAL A 104 -16.81 -5.80 3.56
N ILE A 105 -15.86 -5.78 2.61
CA ILE A 105 -16.18 -5.79 1.18
C ILE A 105 -16.92 -7.08 0.79
N THR A 106 -16.50 -8.23 1.31
CA THR A 106 -17.21 -9.50 1.06
C THR A 106 -18.66 -9.41 1.54
N LEU A 107 -18.89 -8.89 2.76
CA LEU A 107 -20.25 -8.64 3.26
C LEU A 107 -21.04 -7.70 2.34
N CYS A 108 -20.42 -6.61 1.90
CA CYS A 108 -21.05 -5.67 0.99
C CYS A 108 -21.44 -6.33 -0.33
N MET A 109 -20.56 -7.14 -0.92
CA MET A 109 -20.86 -7.85 -2.16
C MET A 109 -22.02 -8.84 -2.04
N VAL A 110 -22.22 -9.42 -0.85
CA VAL A 110 -23.32 -10.36 -0.57
C VAL A 110 -24.62 -9.61 -0.32
N PHE A 111 -24.62 -8.63 0.57
CA PHE A 111 -25.83 -8.01 1.08
C PHE A 111 -26.25 -6.75 0.33
N ILE A 112 -25.31 -6.10 -0.36
CA ILE A 112 -25.53 -4.84 -1.09
C ILE A 112 -24.81 -4.89 -2.45
N PRO A 113 -25.24 -5.76 -3.39
CA PRO A 113 -24.50 -6.01 -4.63
C PRO A 113 -24.43 -4.79 -5.59
N SER A 114 -25.23 -3.76 -5.35
CA SER A 114 -25.29 -2.55 -6.18
C SER A 114 -24.43 -1.38 -5.66
N LEU A 115 -23.40 -1.66 -4.84
CA LEU A 115 -22.53 -0.61 -4.32
C LEU A 115 -21.75 0.10 -5.43
N SER A 116 -21.78 1.44 -5.38
CA SER A 116 -20.93 2.26 -6.23
C SER A 116 -19.46 2.16 -5.82
N SER A 117 -18.54 2.52 -6.73
CA SER A 117 -17.10 2.55 -6.46
C SER A 117 -16.74 3.39 -5.22
N TYR A 118 -17.45 4.51 -5.00
CA TYR A 118 -17.26 5.34 -3.80
C TYR A 118 -17.64 4.61 -2.51
N GLN A 119 -18.77 3.92 -2.51
CA GLN A 119 -19.23 3.14 -1.35
C GLN A 119 -18.28 1.99 -1.05
N MET A 120 -17.70 1.36 -2.08
CA MET A 120 -16.69 0.32 -1.91
C MET A 120 -15.41 0.84 -1.23
N ILE A 121 -14.95 2.05 -1.59
CA ILE A 121 -13.79 2.67 -0.92
C ILE A 121 -14.11 2.94 0.56
N LEU A 122 -15.28 3.50 0.85
CA LEU A 122 -15.70 3.75 2.23
C LEU A 122 -15.86 2.44 3.02
N ALA A 123 -16.48 1.42 2.43
CA ALA A 123 -16.61 0.09 3.04
C ALA A 123 -15.24 -0.54 3.33
N SER A 124 -14.29 -0.41 2.41
CA SER A 124 -12.90 -0.84 2.59
C SER A 124 -12.23 -0.13 3.78
N MET A 125 -12.40 1.19 3.87
CA MET A 125 -11.84 1.98 4.99
C MET A 125 -12.47 1.59 6.32
N ILE A 126 -13.79 1.42 6.37
CA ILE A 126 -14.50 0.93 7.56
C ILE A 126 -13.98 -0.46 7.96
N GLY A 127 -13.86 -1.37 6.99
CA GLY A 127 -13.32 -2.70 7.23
C GLY A 127 -11.88 -2.68 7.74
N SER A 128 -11.04 -1.82 7.17
CA SER A 128 -9.67 -1.59 7.64
C SER A 128 -9.64 -1.09 9.08
N ALA A 129 -10.52 -0.15 9.41
CA ALA A 129 -10.64 0.37 10.77
C ALA A 129 -11.12 -0.71 11.75
N LEU A 130 -12.14 -1.49 11.38
CA LEU A 130 -12.65 -2.59 12.20
C LEU A 130 -11.56 -3.65 12.44
N GLY A 131 -10.84 -4.07 11.41
CA GLY A 131 -9.72 -5.01 11.57
C GLY A 131 -8.66 -4.49 12.53
N ALA A 132 -8.26 -3.23 12.38
CA ALA A 132 -7.32 -2.58 13.29
C ALA A 132 -7.85 -2.51 14.73
N ILE A 133 -9.10 -2.08 14.93
CA ILE A 133 -9.74 -1.98 16.27
C ILE A 133 -9.79 -3.34 16.94
N ILE A 134 -10.15 -4.39 16.22
CA ILE A 134 -10.20 -5.74 16.76
C ILE A 134 -8.79 -6.18 17.21
N VAL A 135 -7.77 -6.02 16.36
CA VAL A 135 -6.40 -6.44 16.68
C VAL A 135 -5.83 -5.66 17.86
N PHE A 136 -5.95 -4.33 17.86
CA PHE A 136 -5.45 -3.49 18.94
C PHE A 136 -6.30 -3.64 20.22
N GLY A 137 -7.61 -3.83 20.09
CA GLY A 137 -8.51 -4.09 21.20
C GLY A 137 -8.12 -5.37 21.93
N PHE A 138 -7.99 -6.50 21.22
CA PHE A 138 -7.48 -7.74 21.80
C PHE A 138 -6.07 -7.58 22.36
N GLY A 139 -5.18 -6.87 21.65
CA GLY A 139 -3.83 -6.58 22.14
C GLY A 139 -3.83 -5.82 23.46
N SER A 140 -4.78 -4.91 23.69
CA SER A 140 -4.89 -4.16 24.94
C SER A 140 -5.41 -4.98 26.12
N LEU A 141 -6.20 -6.01 25.85
CA LEU A 141 -6.75 -6.93 26.88
C LEU A 141 -5.71 -7.95 27.37
N VAL A 142 -4.70 -8.26 26.57
CA VAL A 142 -3.66 -9.23 26.92
C VAL A 142 -2.49 -8.53 27.60
N ARG A 143 -1.98 -9.10 28.70
CA ARG A 143 -0.80 -8.56 29.40
C ARG A 143 0.40 -8.48 28.43
N ASN A 144 0.96 -7.27 28.25
CA ASN A 144 1.99 -6.97 27.25
C ASN A 144 1.58 -7.33 25.79
N GLY A 145 0.28 -7.41 25.48
CA GLY A 145 -0.22 -7.77 24.14
C GLY A 145 0.10 -6.74 23.06
N LEU A 146 0.35 -5.50 23.45
CA LEU A 146 0.81 -4.44 22.53
C LEU A 146 2.32 -4.51 22.23
N SER A 147 3.06 -5.49 22.76
CA SER A 147 4.43 -5.73 22.34
C SER A 147 4.49 -6.14 20.86
N PRO A 148 5.53 -5.77 20.10
CA PRO A 148 5.60 -5.99 18.65
C PRO A 148 5.32 -7.42 18.21
N ILE A 149 5.90 -8.39 18.92
CA ILE A 149 5.77 -9.82 18.59
C ILE A 149 4.34 -10.32 18.86
N ARG A 150 3.77 -9.99 20.04
CA ARG A 150 2.41 -10.42 20.39
C ARG A 150 1.36 -9.78 19.50
N LEU A 151 1.53 -8.51 19.21
CA LEU A 151 0.64 -7.79 18.29
C LEU A 151 0.65 -8.40 16.89
N ALA A 152 1.82 -8.81 16.39
CA ALA A 152 1.92 -9.52 15.12
C ALA A 152 1.21 -10.89 15.16
N ILE A 153 1.35 -11.64 16.26
CA ILE A 153 0.65 -12.93 16.43
C ILE A 153 -0.86 -12.72 16.48
N ILE A 154 -1.35 -11.80 17.32
CA ILE A 154 -2.78 -11.47 17.43
C ILE A 154 -3.32 -11.03 16.05
N GLY A 155 -2.62 -10.15 15.37
CA GLY A 155 -3.02 -9.67 14.06
C GLY A 155 -3.08 -10.77 13.00
N THR A 156 -2.11 -11.68 13.00
CA THR A 156 -2.11 -12.84 12.09
C THR A 156 -3.28 -13.77 12.37
N VAL A 157 -3.55 -14.09 13.63
CA VAL A 157 -4.67 -14.97 14.03
C VAL A 157 -6.01 -14.35 13.63
N ILE A 158 -6.23 -13.08 13.99
CA ILE A 158 -7.47 -12.36 13.65
C ILE A 158 -7.59 -12.17 12.14
N GLY A 159 -6.51 -11.82 11.44
CA GLY A 159 -6.50 -11.68 9.99
C GLY A 159 -6.86 -12.99 9.29
N THR A 160 -6.27 -14.11 9.72
CA THR A 160 -6.61 -15.45 9.21
C THR A 160 -8.06 -15.80 9.47
N PHE A 161 -8.58 -15.51 10.68
CA PHE A 161 -9.99 -15.72 11.03
C PHE A 161 -10.92 -14.91 10.10
N LEU A 162 -10.67 -13.60 9.94
CA LEU A 162 -11.47 -12.74 9.06
C LEU A 162 -11.41 -13.19 7.59
N SER A 163 -10.24 -13.58 7.11
CA SER A 163 -10.07 -14.11 5.75
C SER A 163 -10.83 -15.44 5.56
N SER A 164 -10.76 -16.35 6.53
CA SER A 164 -11.48 -17.63 6.46
C SER A 164 -12.99 -17.43 6.52
N LEU A 165 -13.47 -16.51 7.36
CA LEU A 165 -14.87 -16.17 7.44
C LEU A 165 -15.35 -15.51 6.13
N SER A 166 -14.57 -14.62 5.54
CA SER A 166 -14.84 -14.04 4.22
C SER A 166 -14.97 -15.12 3.14
N ALA A 167 -14.04 -16.08 3.12
CA ALA A 167 -14.07 -17.18 2.16
C ALA A 167 -15.30 -18.08 2.36
N ALA A 168 -15.66 -18.40 3.60
CA ALA A 168 -16.84 -19.19 3.92
C ALA A 168 -18.14 -18.50 3.46
N ILE A 169 -18.28 -17.20 3.76
CA ILE A 169 -19.43 -16.38 3.35
C ILE A 169 -19.49 -16.31 1.81
N ALA A 170 -18.37 -16.00 1.16
CA ALA A 170 -18.31 -15.91 -0.30
C ALA A 170 -18.69 -17.24 -0.97
N SER A 171 -18.27 -18.37 -0.40
CA SER A 171 -18.62 -19.71 -0.88
C SER A 171 -20.10 -20.02 -0.69
N TYR A 172 -20.63 -19.74 0.50
CA TYR A 172 -22.04 -20.01 0.82
C TYR A 172 -23.00 -19.23 -0.09
N PHE A 173 -22.72 -17.96 -0.32
CA PHE A 173 -23.54 -17.10 -1.18
C PHE A 173 -23.14 -17.17 -2.68
N GLN A 174 -22.21 -18.06 -3.05
CA GLN A 174 -21.74 -18.28 -4.43
C GLN A 174 -21.15 -17.03 -5.10
N VAL A 175 -20.61 -16.10 -4.32
CA VAL A 175 -19.93 -14.87 -4.81
C VAL A 175 -18.39 -15.00 -4.80
N SER A 176 -17.86 -16.20 -4.55
CA SER A 176 -16.41 -16.46 -4.44
C SER A 176 -15.63 -15.98 -5.67
N GLN A 177 -16.21 -16.12 -6.86
CA GLN A 177 -15.58 -15.67 -8.11
C GLN A 177 -15.48 -14.14 -8.16
N ASN A 178 -16.54 -13.42 -7.80
CA ASN A 178 -16.56 -11.95 -7.78
C ASN A 178 -15.57 -11.41 -6.74
N VAL A 179 -15.56 -11.99 -5.55
CA VAL A 179 -14.60 -11.65 -4.49
C VAL A 179 -13.17 -11.94 -4.94
N SER A 180 -12.90 -13.11 -5.56
CA SER A 180 -11.59 -13.45 -6.12
C SER A 180 -11.16 -12.52 -7.22
N PHE A 181 -12.05 -12.11 -8.11
CA PHE A 181 -11.77 -11.14 -9.14
C PHE A 181 -11.36 -9.78 -8.56
N TRP A 182 -12.01 -9.36 -7.50
CA TRP A 182 -11.69 -8.09 -6.84
C TRP A 182 -10.34 -8.18 -6.09
N TYR A 183 -10.04 -9.36 -5.48
CA TYR A 183 -8.79 -9.60 -4.74
C TYR A 183 -7.53 -9.67 -5.57
N ASN A 184 -7.63 -10.07 -6.82
CA ASN A 184 -6.48 -10.42 -7.67
C ASN A 184 -5.68 -9.21 -8.17
N ALA A 185 -5.74 -8.08 -7.46
CA ALA A 185 -4.92 -6.89 -7.70
C ALA A 185 -4.90 -6.44 -9.17
N ARG A 186 -6.09 -6.21 -9.75
CA ARG A 186 -6.25 -5.86 -11.16
C ARG A 186 -6.21 -4.35 -11.35
N LEU A 187 -5.04 -3.80 -11.57
CA LEU A 187 -4.84 -2.37 -11.84
C LEU A 187 -5.59 -1.87 -13.09
N HIS A 188 -5.87 -2.74 -14.06
CA HIS A 188 -6.61 -2.36 -15.26
C HIS A 188 -8.10 -2.04 -15.01
N GLN A 189 -8.63 -2.36 -13.83
CA GLN A 189 -10.02 -2.06 -13.44
C GLN A 189 -10.16 -0.72 -12.71
N ILE A 190 -9.07 0.01 -12.52
CA ILE A 190 -9.13 1.34 -11.89
C ILE A 190 -9.86 2.30 -12.83
N ASP A 191 -11.02 2.75 -12.38
CA ASP A 191 -11.84 3.76 -13.02
C ASP A 191 -11.37 5.17 -12.60
N PRO A 192 -11.37 6.16 -13.50
CA PRO A 192 -11.12 7.56 -13.14
C PRO A 192 -11.96 8.07 -11.97
N SER A 193 -13.19 7.59 -11.81
CA SER A 193 -14.07 7.97 -10.70
C SER A 193 -13.53 7.53 -9.35
N MET A 194 -12.90 6.34 -9.27
CA MET A 194 -12.29 5.83 -8.05
C MET A 194 -11.14 6.72 -7.57
N LEU A 195 -10.34 7.26 -8.51
CA LEU A 195 -9.22 8.14 -8.18
C LEU A 195 -9.68 9.45 -7.56
N LYS A 196 -10.88 9.96 -7.93
CA LYS A 196 -11.44 11.20 -7.37
C LYS A 196 -11.63 11.15 -5.86
N LEU A 197 -11.93 9.96 -5.30
CA LEU A 197 -12.02 9.77 -3.84
C LEU A 197 -10.70 9.25 -3.25
N ALA A 198 -9.99 8.41 -3.97
CA ALA A 198 -8.74 7.82 -3.51
C ALA A 198 -7.64 8.87 -3.27
N ILE A 199 -7.56 9.91 -4.12
CA ILE A 199 -6.59 10.99 -3.97
C ILE A 199 -6.83 11.79 -2.70
N PRO A 200 -8.02 12.35 -2.41
CA PRO A 200 -8.29 13.07 -1.16
C PRO A 200 -8.05 12.21 0.08
N CYS A 201 -8.54 10.96 0.10
CA CYS A 201 -8.29 10.04 1.22
C CYS A 201 -6.80 9.78 1.43
N GLY A 202 -6.06 9.56 0.35
CA GLY A 202 -4.62 9.39 0.41
C GLY A 202 -3.88 10.63 0.88
N ILE A 203 -4.29 11.83 0.45
CA ILE A 203 -3.72 13.10 0.91
C ILE A 203 -3.89 13.24 2.43
N VAL A 204 -5.08 12.95 2.97
CA VAL A 204 -5.31 12.94 4.42
C VAL A 204 -4.36 11.97 5.11
N GLY A 205 -4.23 10.74 4.61
CA GLY A 205 -3.32 9.75 5.17
C GLY A 205 -1.85 10.18 5.11
N ILE A 206 -1.41 10.80 4.01
CA ILE A 206 -0.04 11.33 3.87
C ILE A 206 0.20 12.49 4.83
N ILE A 207 -0.73 13.43 4.97
CA ILE A 207 -0.62 14.54 5.91
C ILE A 207 -0.48 14.02 7.34
N LEU A 208 -1.31 13.07 7.76
CA LEU A 208 -1.21 12.43 9.06
C LEU A 208 0.14 11.72 9.24
N ALA A 209 0.62 11.01 8.23
CA ALA A 209 1.91 10.32 8.26
C ALA A 209 3.07 11.31 8.43
N LEU A 210 3.07 12.42 7.70
CA LEU A 210 4.09 13.47 7.82
C LEU A 210 4.01 14.17 9.18
N TYR A 211 2.81 14.41 9.69
CA TYR A 211 2.59 15.01 11.02
C TYR A 211 3.24 14.18 12.12
N VAL A 212 3.04 12.85 12.12
CA VAL A 212 3.62 11.97 13.15
C VAL A 212 5.08 11.58 12.89
N SER A 213 5.68 11.96 11.79
CA SER A 213 7.00 11.50 11.34
C SER A 213 8.12 11.71 12.37
N LYS A 214 8.19 12.90 12.98
CA LYS A 214 9.16 13.20 14.05
C LYS A 214 8.95 12.29 15.26
N SER A 215 7.70 12.16 15.68
CA SER A 215 7.32 11.37 16.84
C SER A 215 7.58 9.87 16.64
N ILE A 216 7.34 9.36 15.43
CA ILE A 216 7.67 7.98 15.06
C ILE A 216 9.19 7.76 15.07
N THR A 217 10.00 8.75 14.68
CA THR A 217 11.47 8.63 14.77
C THR A 217 11.89 8.36 16.22
N ILE A 218 11.35 9.10 17.17
CA ILE A 218 11.68 8.93 18.60
C ILE A 218 11.09 7.60 19.13
N LEU A 219 9.83 7.29 18.79
CA LEU A 219 9.16 6.06 19.20
C LEU A 219 9.90 4.80 18.69
N SER A 220 10.50 4.88 17.51
CA SER A 220 11.29 3.78 16.91
C SER A 220 12.56 3.46 17.70
N LEU A 221 13.07 4.40 18.51
CA LEU A 221 14.23 4.18 19.39
C LEU A 221 13.84 3.43 20.68
N GLY A 222 12.59 3.48 21.08
CA GLY A 222 12.07 2.80 22.26
C GLY A 222 10.88 3.54 22.87
N GLU A 223 9.92 2.79 23.39
CA GLU A 223 8.75 3.39 24.04
C GLU A 223 9.12 4.11 25.33
N GLU A 224 10.03 3.54 26.14
CA GLU A 224 10.53 4.15 27.35
C GLU A 224 11.27 5.48 27.07
N ILE A 225 12.13 5.48 26.04
CA ILE A 225 12.81 6.69 25.58
C ILE A 225 11.80 7.74 25.13
N SER A 226 10.78 7.33 24.39
CA SER A 226 9.73 8.22 23.90
C SER A 226 8.96 8.87 25.06
N ILE A 227 8.61 8.11 26.11
CA ILE A 227 7.92 8.60 27.31
C ILE A 227 8.84 9.55 28.10
N THR A 228 10.10 9.18 28.30
CA THR A 228 11.08 10.03 29.01
C THR A 228 11.27 11.40 28.32
N LEU A 229 11.17 11.43 26.99
CA LEU A 229 11.20 12.67 26.20
C LEU A 229 9.84 13.40 26.16
N GLY A 230 8.87 12.99 26.99
CA GLY A 230 7.58 13.65 27.15
C GLY A 230 6.57 13.39 26.04
N GLN A 231 6.78 12.36 25.20
CA GLN A 231 5.84 12.03 24.14
C GLN A 231 4.62 11.26 24.68
N ARG A 232 3.44 11.60 24.17
CA ARG A 232 2.20 10.83 24.38
C ARG A 232 2.15 9.66 23.39
N THR A 233 2.83 8.54 23.72
CA THR A 233 3.01 7.40 22.82
C THR A 233 1.68 6.85 22.31
N GLN A 234 0.64 6.79 23.16
CA GLN A 234 -0.69 6.32 22.76
C GLN A 234 -1.32 7.20 21.67
N TYR A 235 -1.23 8.52 21.82
CA TYR A 235 -1.73 9.46 20.81
C TYR A 235 -0.99 9.27 19.46
N ILE A 236 0.33 9.09 19.50
CA ILE A 236 1.15 8.87 18.31
C ILE A 236 0.75 7.57 17.62
N LYS A 237 0.54 6.49 18.40
CA LYS A 237 0.08 5.20 17.86
C LYS A 237 -1.29 5.32 17.19
N VAL A 238 -2.25 6.01 17.82
CA VAL A 238 -3.59 6.22 17.25
C VAL A 238 -3.52 7.04 15.96
N MET A 239 -2.80 8.17 15.95
CA MET A 239 -2.67 9.00 14.74
C MET A 239 -1.97 8.26 13.60
N SER A 240 -0.94 7.46 13.93
CA SER A 240 -0.26 6.61 12.95
C SER A 240 -1.20 5.54 12.39
N MET A 241 -2.03 4.93 13.24
CA MET A 241 -3.01 3.94 12.80
C MET A 241 -4.09 4.56 11.91
N LEU A 242 -4.58 5.75 12.22
CA LEU A 242 -5.49 6.49 11.35
C LEU A 242 -4.86 6.73 9.96
N ALA A 243 -3.59 7.17 9.91
CA ALA A 243 -2.89 7.31 8.63
C ALA A 243 -2.82 5.98 7.87
N VAL A 244 -2.50 4.86 8.55
CA VAL A 244 -2.45 3.52 7.95
C VAL A 244 -3.83 3.10 7.42
N ILE A 245 -4.92 3.35 8.15
CA ILE A 245 -6.29 3.03 7.74
C ILE A 245 -6.65 3.80 6.45
N PHE A 246 -6.40 5.12 6.42
CA PHE A 246 -6.65 5.93 5.24
C PHE A 246 -5.87 5.43 4.02
N LEU A 247 -4.57 5.20 4.17
CA LEU A 247 -3.71 4.81 3.07
C LEU A 247 -3.97 3.37 2.62
N THR A 248 -3.96 2.41 3.55
CA THR A 248 -4.14 0.99 3.22
C THR A 248 -5.59 0.69 2.81
N GLY A 249 -6.58 1.24 3.52
CA GLY A 249 -7.99 1.06 3.18
C GLY A 249 -8.29 1.55 1.76
N THR A 250 -7.76 2.71 1.40
CA THR A 250 -7.88 3.24 0.03
C THR A 250 -7.16 2.35 -1.00
N ALA A 251 -5.93 1.92 -0.70
CA ALA A 251 -5.16 1.06 -1.60
C ALA A 251 -5.87 -0.29 -1.84
N VAL A 252 -6.39 -0.91 -0.77
CA VAL A 252 -7.12 -2.18 -0.84
C VAL A 252 -8.45 -2.03 -1.59
N ALA A 253 -9.14 -0.91 -1.42
CA ALA A 253 -10.37 -0.61 -2.16
C ALA A 253 -10.15 -0.50 -3.67
N LEU A 254 -9.02 0.06 -4.09
CA LEU A 254 -8.72 0.25 -5.52
C LEU A 254 -8.36 -1.06 -6.24
N VAL A 255 -7.60 -1.94 -5.60
CA VAL A 255 -7.01 -3.11 -6.29
C VAL A 255 -6.98 -4.38 -5.45
N GLY A 256 -7.59 -4.40 -4.27
CA GLY A 256 -7.50 -5.56 -3.38
C GLY A 256 -6.15 -5.69 -2.65
N LYS A 257 -5.74 -6.92 -2.39
CA LYS A 257 -4.58 -7.22 -1.53
C LYS A 257 -3.28 -7.27 -2.33
N ILE A 258 -2.36 -6.33 -2.06
CA ILE A 258 -0.98 -6.37 -2.58
C ILE A 258 -0.02 -6.61 -1.43
N GLY A 259 0.77 -7.68 -1.54
CA GLY A 259 1.81 -8.02 -0.56
C GLY A 259 3.16 -7.36 -0.86
N PHE A 260 4.08 -7.48 0.11
CA PHE A 260 5.50 -7.13 0.03
C PHE A 260 5.85 -5.65 -0.09
N VAL A 261 5.08 -4.79 -0.76
CA VAL A 261 5.40 -3.36 -0.94
C VAL A 261 5.64 -2.68 0.40
N GLY A 262 4.66 -2.77 1.32
CA GLY A 262 4.76 -2.15 2.66
C GLY A 262 5.79 -2.81 3.59
N LEU A 263 6.34 -3.95 3.20
CA LEU A 263 7.37 -4.65 3.97
C LEU A 263 8.78 -4.29 3.49
N ILE A 264 8.98 -4.32 2.18
CA ILE A 264 10.31 -4.21 1.55
C ILE A 264 10.72 -2.77 1.37
N ILE A 265 9.83 -1.95 0.81
CA ILE A 265 10.15 -0.59 0.43
C ILE A 265 10.60 0.27 1.62
N PRO A 266 9.93 0.26 2.78
CA PRO A 266 10.41 1.01 3.94
C PRO A 266 11.78 0.54 4.42
N HIS A 267 12.04 -0.75 4.33
CA HIS A 267 13.33 -1.32 4.71
C HIS A 267 14.46 -0.82 3.77
N MET A 268 14.25 -0.91 2.45
CA MET A 268 15.18 -0.37 1.44
C MET A 268 15.39 1.13 1.65
N THR A 269 14.31 1.86 1.89
CA THR A 269 14.37 3.31 2.09
C THR A 269 15.22 3.67 3.29
N ARG A 270 15.04 3.00 4.45
CA ARG A 270 15.90 3.25 5.62
C ARG A 270 17.36 2.94 5.36
N PHE A 271 17.66 1.95 4.56
CA PHE A 271 19.03 1.68 4.16
C PHE A 271 19.66 2.86 3.39
N LEU A 272 18.88 3.51 2.54
CA LEU A 272 19.31 4.63 1.72
C LEU A 272 19.37 5.96 2.49
N VAL A 273 18.31 6.29 3.26
CA VAL A 273 18.14 7.62 3.87
C VAL A 273 18.37 7.67 5.38
N GLY A 274 18.60 6.52 6.03
CA GLY A 274 18.75 6.41 7.48
C GLY A 274 17.40 6.20 8.20
N ILE A 275 17.43 6.39 9.54
CA ILE A 275 16.31 6.03 10.42
C ILE A 275 15.36 7.20 10.75
N ASP A 276 15.62 8.39 10.23
CA ASP A 276 14.76 9.57 10.47
C ASP A 276 13.50 9.49 9.61
N TYR A 277 12.36 9.28 10.22
CA TYR A 277 11.07 9.12 9.55
C TYR A 277 10.59 10.37 8.80
N ARG A 278 11.16 11.54 9.08
CA ARG A 278 10.91 12.75 8.27
C ARG A 278 11.36 12.56 6.82
N TRP A 279 12.40 11.75 6.61
CA TRP A 279 12.93 11.38 5.29
C TRP A 279 12.42 10.02 4.83
N VAL A 280 12.28 9.08 5.76
CA VAL A 280 11.80 7.72 5.41
C VAL A 280 10.41 7.75 4.81
N ILE A 281 9.46 8.50 5.38
CA ILE A 281 8.07 8.54 4.91
C ILE A 281 7.97 9.06 3.47
N PRO A 282 8.45 10.27 3.12
CA PRO A 282 8.34 10.75 1.75
C PRO A 282 9.14 9.91 0.75
N CYS A 283 10.36 9.50 1.11
CA CYS A 283 11.16 8.66 0.23
C CYS A 283 10.56 7.26 0.01
N ALA A 284 9.95 6.66 1.05
CA ALA A 284 9.24 5.40 0.91
C ALA A 284 8.03 5.52 -0.01
N GLY A 285 7.28 6.63 0.09
CA GLY A 285 6.18 6.91 -0.83
C GLY A 285 6.63 6.99 -2.29
N ILE A 286 7.71 7.73 -2.55
CA ILE A 286 8.28 7.86 -3.90
C ILE A 286 8.76 6.51 -4.43
N ILE A 287 9.61 5.83 -3.68
CA ILE A 287 10.20 4.53 -4.09
C ILE A 287 9.10 3.49 -4.25
N GLY A 288 8.11 3.45 -3.35
CA GLY A 288 7.00 2.51 -3.41
C GLY A 288 6.10 2.74 -4.61
N GLY A 289 5.80 4.00 -4.94
CA GLY A 289 5.05 4.36 -6.13
C GLY A 289 5.76 3.91 -7.40
N LEU A 290 7.04 4.28 -7.55
CA LEU A 290 7.86 3.88 -8.70
C LEU A 290 7.99 2.35 -8.79
N PHE A 291 8.24 1.67 -7.68
CA PHE A 291 8.34 0.21 -7.64
C PHE A 291 7.07 -0.47 -8.16
N LEU A 292 5.90 -0.06 -7.65
CA LEU A 292 4.65 -0.70 -8.06
C LEU A 292 4.29 -0.37 -9.51
N ALA A 293 4.56 0.85 -9.98
CA ALA A 293 4.36 1.24 -11.38
C ALA A 293 5.28 0.46 -12.34
N VAL A 294 6.54 0.22 -11.97
CA VAL A 294 7.45 -0.65 -12.72
C VAL A 294 6.96 -2.10 -12.71
N CYS A 295 6.52 -2.63 -11.57
CA CYS A 295 5.91 -3.95 -11.48
C CYS A 295 4.66 -4.06 -12.39
N ASP A 296 3.84 -3.00 -12.47
CA ASP A 296 2.67 -2.98 -13.36
C ASP A 296 3.08 -3.04 -14.84
N ILE A 297 4.10 -2.30 -15.24
CA ILE A 297 4.63 -2.38 -16.61
C ILE A 297 5.12 -3.79 -16.91
N LEU A 298 5.95 -4.36 -16.02
CA LEU A 298 6.50 -5.71 -16.20
C LEU A 298 5.41 -6.79 -16.24
N SER A 299 4.31 -6.62 -15.48
CA SER A 299 3.20 -7.57 -15.43
C SER A 299 2.54 -7.80 -16.79
N ARG A 300 2.64 -6.82 -17.70
CA ARG A 300 2.04 -6.86 -19.04
C ARG A 300 2.91 -7.60 -20.05
N PHE A 301 4.20 -7.83 -19.76
CA PHE A 301 5.14 -8.47 -20.68
C PHE A 301 5.38 -9.94 -20.37
N ILE A 302 5.27 -10.36 -19.10
CA ILE A 302 5.68 -11.71 -18.67
C ILE A 302 4.83 -12.81 -19.30
N ASN A 303 3.53 -12.59 -19.47
CA ASN A 303 2.60 -13.59 -19.98
C ASN A 303 1.76 -13.04 -21.14
N TYR A 304 2.38 -12.27 -22.02
CA TYR A 304 1.70 -11.68 -23.18
C TYR A 304 0.96 -12.75 -24.01
N PRO A 305 -0.31 -12.55 -24.45
CA PRO A 305 -1.12 -11.33 -24.33
C PRO A 305 -1.91 -11.18 -23.01
N PHE A 306 -1.78 -12.12 -22.08
CA PHE A 306 -2.47 -12.08 -20.78
C PHE A 306 -1.67 -11.26 -19.77
N GLU A 307 -2.37 -10.62 -18.85
CA GLU A 307 -1.73 -9.86 -17.78
C GLU A 307 -1.50 -10.71 -16.54
N THR A 308 -0.28 -10.69 -16.02
CA THR A 308 0.05 -11.34 -14.75
C THR A 308 -0.45 -10.48 -13.58
N PRO A 309 -1.14 -11.05 -12.56
CA PRO A 309 -1.54 -10.29 -11.37
C PRO A 309 -0.33 -9.62 -10.72
N ILE A 310 -0.44 -8.32 -10.40
CA ILE A 310 0.70 -7.54 -9.89
C ILE A 310 1.25 -8.07 -8.56
N GLY A 311 0.39 -8.72 -7.76
CA GLY A 311 0.80 -9.40 -6.53
C GLY A 311 1.84 -10.49 -6.75
N VAL A 312 1.81 -11.17 -7.91
CA VAL A 312 2.82 -12.17 -8.29
C VAL A 312 4.17 -11.50 -8.50
N LEU A 313 4.19 -10.36 -9.20
CA LEU A 313 5.43 -9.59 -9.47
C LEU A 313 6.06 -9.09 -8.18
N THR A 314 5.23 -8.48 -7.30
CA THR A 314 5.72 -8.01 -6.01
C THR A 314 6.22 -9.15 -5.13
N ALA A 315 5.65 -10.36 -5.25
CA ALA A 315 6.11 -11.54 -4.53
C ALA A 315 7.42 -12.10 -5.12
N ILE A 316 7.54 -12.20 -6.46
CA ILE A 316 8.76 -12.68 -7.14
C ILE A 316 9.98 -11.82 -6.77
N ILE A 317 9.80 -10.50 -6.68
CA ILE A 317 10.87 -9.59 -6.26
C ILE A 317 11.03 -9.61 -4.73
N GLY A 318 9.90 -9.66 -4.04
CA GLY A 318 9.83 -9.50 -2.59
C GLY A 318 10.37 -10.67 -1.80
N VAL A 319 10.01 -11.88 -2.17
CA VAL A 319 10.41 -13.09 -1.43
C VAL A 319 11.93 -13.29 -1.46
N PRO A 320 12.63 -13.27 -2.61
CA PRO A 320 14.09 -13.40 -2.64
C PRO A 320 14.80 -12.29 -1.86
N PHE A 321 14.33 -11.05 -1.99
CA PHE A 321 14.90 -9.94 -1.23
C PHE A 321 14.75 -10.15 0.28
N PHE A 322 13.61 -10.63 0.72
CA PHE A 322 13.34 -10.89 2.13
C PHE A 322 14.18 -12.05 2.68
N LEU A 323 14.30 -13.15 1.93
CA LEU A 323 15.16 -14.28 2.28
C LEU A 323 16.64 -13.88 2.36
N TYR A 324 17.09 -13.05 1.43
CA TYR A 324 18.43 -12.46 1.47
C TYR A 324 18.66 -11.65 2.75
N LEU A 325 17.69 -10.83 3.14
CA LEU A 325 17.77 -10.04 4.38
C LEU A 325 17.87 -10.90 5.64
N ILE A 326 17.07 -11.97 5.74
CA ILE A 326 17.13 -12.89 6.87
C ILE A 326 18.51 -13.55 6.94
N ARG A 327 19.04 -13.99 5.81
CA ARG A 327 20.37 -14.64 5.74
C ARG A 327 21.49 -13.69 6.15
N THR A 328 21.45 -12.43 5.74
CA THR A 328 22.55 -11.48 5.98
C THR A 328 22.51 -10.84 7.37
N LYS A 329 21.31 -10.65 7.95
CA LYS A 329 21.16 -10.07 9.30
C LYS A 329 20.85 -11.08 10.39
N GLY A 330 20.44 -12.30 10.05
CA GLY A 330 20.21 -13.38 11.02
C GLY A 330 21.46 -13.90 11.73
N GLY A 331 22.65 -13.47 11.30
CA GLY A 331 23.93 -13.77 11.97
C GLY A 331 24.46 -12.65 12.88
N LYS A 332 23.84 -11.46 12.91
CA LYS A 332 24.24 -10.33 13.78
C LYS A 332 23.00 -9.61 14.29
N ASN A 333 22.63 -9.90 15.54
CA ASN A 333 21.67 -9.18 16.38
C ASN A 333 20.20 -9.20 15.91
N VAL A 334 19.53 -10.32 16.14
CA VAL A 334 18.12 -10.35 16.57
C VAL A 334 18.17 -10.46 18.10
N VAL A 335 18.41 -9.35 18.77
CA VAL A 335 18.05 -9.12 20.18
C VAL A 335 17.53 -7.70 20.27
#